data_0854ec4999043cb9663c91d43f6bc788
#
_entry.id   0854ec4999043cb9663c91d43f6bc788
#
_cell.length_a   1.000
_cell.length_b   1.000
_cell.length_c   1.000
_cell.angle_alpha   90.00
_cell.angle_beta   90.00
_cell.angle_gamma   90.00
#
_symmetry.space_group_name_H-M   'P 1'
#
loop_
_entity.id
_entity.type
_entity.pdbx_description
1 polymer ?
#
loop_
_entity_poly.entity_id
_entity_poly.type
_entity_poly.pdbx_seq_one_letter_code
_entity_poly.pdbx_strand_id
1 'polypeptide(L)'
;MRLSPALLGSAASETWQCGHGGEKVAQRRHRSTIIDVMVISGTPTVLPADFQERLTRLLSSDQLRGWLAAFEAMPGAAFRVNTLVAEESAVFEELRSDGLEPERLDWPPEAWSVDAARRRALTDTAAAVQGRLYIQSPSSMVPVQVLDPQPGEEILDLAAAPGGKTLHLAARMRNEGRIGAVEPVKGRFHRLRRNLDRCGATIVDTYLADGAAVGRKVPERFDRVLLDAPCSSEGRFRAHDPESLAYWSLKKVREMARKQRKLANSAVQALKTGGVLVYCTCTLAPEENEAIIDGLLKRFGDALGVEPMDLPVDHATAGIGTWGKHTYADAVRDCARIQPDGVREGFFIAKLRKHAPTAP
;
A
#
# COMPACT_ATOMS: atom_id res chain seq x y z
N MET A 1 54.99 23.53 -2.66
CA MET A 1 54.81 24.98 -2.90
C MET A 1 53.54 25.38 -2.22
N ARG A 2 53.63 25.82 -1.01
CA ARG A 2 53.44 27.14 -0.36
C ARG A 2 52.71 28.13 -1.27
N LEU A 3 51.56 28.70 -0.86
CA LEU A 3 51.36 29.85 0.01
C LEU A 3 49.90 30.08 0.37
N SER A 4 49.69 30.33 1.61
CA SER A 4 48.62 31.01 2.38
C SER A 4 48.72 32.53 2.22
N PRO A 5 48.00 33.40 3.01
CA PRO A 5 46.56 33.60 3.36
C PRO A 5 46.14 35.10 3.30
N ALA A 6 44.98 35.40 3.89
CA ALA A 6 44.54 36.68 4.47
C ALA A 6 43.72 37.65 3.62
N LEU A 7 42.54 38.05 4.17
CA LEU A 7 42.42 39.33 4.83
C LEU A 7 41.10 39.45 5.62
N LEU A 8 41.29 39.81 6.88
CA LEU A 8 40.29 40.29 7.83
C LEU A 8 39.83 41.75 7.51
N GLY A 9 38.61 42.06 7.83
CA GLY A 9 38.08 43.40 7.90
C GLY A 9 36.77 43.40 8.69
N SER A 10 36.80 43.70 9.80
CA SER A 10 36.41 44.48 10.98
C SER A 10 35.13 45.32 10.81
N ALA A 11 34.22 45.04 11.73
CA ALA A 11 33.33 45.85 12.55
C ALA A 11 32.84 47.25 12.09
N ALA A 12 31.53 47.43 12.14
CA ALA A 12 30.96 48.68 12.64
C ALA A 12 29.58 48.42 13.28
N SER A 13 29.50 48.80 14.52
CA SER A 13 28.33 48.91 15.39
C SER A 13 27.50 50.15 14.99
N GLU A 14 26.20 50.00 14.84
CA GLU A 14 25.27 51.12 15.02
C GLU A 14 24.06 50.71 15.87
N THR A 15 24.02 51.37 17.02
CA THR A 15 22.90 51.44 17.96
C THR A 15 21.84 52.39 17.42
N TRP A 16 20.57 52.00 17.42
CA TRP A 16 19.44 52.93 17.45
C TRP A 16 18.40 52.49 18.49
N GLN A 17 17.96 53.49 19.24
CA GLN A 17 17.05 53.39 20.37
C GLN A 17 15.58 53.39 19.98
N CYS A 18 14.80 52.72 20.82
CA CYS A 18 13.38 52.88 21.22
C CYS A 18 12.43 53.74 20.40
N GLY A 19 11.31 53.11 19.95
CA GLY A 19 10.03 53.78 19.69
C GLY A 19 8.88 52.85 20.06
N HIS A 20 8.04 53.25 20.98
CA HIS A 20 6.87 52.58 21.54
C HIS A 20 5.78 52.30 20.48
N GLY A 21 5.10 51.14 20.56
CA GLY A 21 3.84 50.93 19.85
C GLY A 21 3.40 49.47 19.73
N GLY A 22 2.63 48.99 20.70
CA GLY A 22 1.49 48.08 20.50
C GLY A 22 1.70 46.64 20.05
N GLU A 23 1.70 45.76 21.01
CA GLU A 23 1.21 44.36 20.99
C GLU A 23 0.49 43.88 19.72
N LYS A 24 1.12 42.93 19.04
CA LYS A 24 0.52 41.74 18.36
C LYS A 24 1.63 40.81 17.86
N VAL A 25 2.39 40.25 18.78
CA VAL A 25 3.28 39.12 18.49
C VAL A 25 3.19 38.12 19.64
N ALA A 26 2.26 37.24 19.59
CA ALA A 26 2.32 35.98 20.34
C ALA A 26 1.37 34.98 19.73
N GLN A 27 1.87 34.12 18.87
CA GLN A 27 1.44 32.75 18.73
C GLN A 27 2.06 32.09 17.46
N ARG A 28 3.37 32.12 17.39
CA ARG A 28 4.15 31.25 16.54
C ARG A 28 5.36 30.72 17.29
N ARG A 29 5.12 30.02 18.38
CA ARG A 29 6.16 29.19 19.03
C ARG A 29 5.48 27.92 19.56
N HIS A 30 5.94 26.81 19.06
CA HIS A 30 5.86 25.43 19.51
C HIS A 30 5.23 24.47 18.49
N ARG A 31 5.93 24.23 17.38
CA ARG A 31 5.79 23.01 16.59
C ARG A 31 7.07 22.64 15.82
N SER A 32 8.24 23.09 16.28
CA SER A 32 9.49 22.81 15.53
C SER A 32 10.45 21.82 16.21
N THR A 33 10.02 21.05 17.22
CA THR A 33 11.00 20.34 18.08
C THR A 33 10.99 18.81 17.96
N ILE A 34 10.23 18.20 17.05
CA ILE A 34 10.16 16.73 16.96
C ILE A 34 10.85 16.17 15.70
N ILE A 35 11.13 16.99 14.69
CA ILE A 35 11.62 16.52 13.39
C ILE A 35 13.13 16.78 13.19
N ASP A 36 13.76 17.58 14.04
CA ASP A 36 15.19 17.92 13.93
C ASP A 36 16.17 16.86 14.45
N VAL A 37 15.69 15.70 14.90
CA VAL A 37 16.55 14.63 15.43
C VAL A 37 16.30 13.33 14.66
N MET A 38 16.68 13.31 13.39
CA MET A 38 16.88 12.04 12.67
C MET A 38 18.25 12.06 11.99
N VAL A 39 19.30 12.03 12.80
CA VAL A 39 20.63 11.64 12.34
C VAL A 39 20.72 10.13 12.53
N ILE A 40 20.42 9.39 11.48
CA ILE A 40 20.63 7.95 11.44
C ILE A 40 22.08 7.67 11.06
N SER A 41 22.70 6.71 11.72
CA SER A 41 24.06 6.23 11.46
C SER A 41 24.17 5.70 10.01
N GLY A 42 24.87 6.43 9.17
CA GLY A 42 25.00 6.18 7.73
C GLY A 42 24.23 7.24 6.94
N THR A 43 24.58 7.53 5.72
CA THR A 43 24.05 8.61 4.90
C THR A 43 22.55 8.88 5.17
N PRO A 44 22.14 10.02 5.77
CA PRO A 44 20.78 10.20 6.23
C PRO A 44 19.82 10.29 5.05
N THR A 45 18.87 9.35 4.98
CA THR A 45 17.72 9.49 4.07
C THR A 45 16.80 10.56 4.66
N VAL A 46 16.84 11.76 4.09
CA VAL A 46 16.01 12.88 4.54
C VAL A 46 14.62 12.77 3.89
N LEU A 47 13.59 12.68 4.71
CA LEU A 47 12.20 12.74 4.23
C LEU A 47 11.93 14.10 3.58
N PRO A 48 11.24 14.16 2.42
CA PRO A 48 10.83 15.43 1.81
C PRO A 48 10.01 16.30 2.79
N ALA A 49 10.30 17.58 2.86
CA ALA A 49 9.64 18.51 3.82
C ALA A 49 8.10 18.49 3.70
N ASP A 50 7.58 18.50 2.48
CA ASP A 50 6.13 18.36 2.23
C ASP A 50 5.55 17.06 2.81
N PHE A 51 6.32 15.97 2.76
CA PHE A 51 5.89 14.68 3.32
C PHE A 51 5.89 14.71 4.84
N GLN A 52 6.92 15.28 5.47
CA GLN A 52 6.98 15.45 6.93
C GLN A 52 5.80 16.28 7.45
N GLU A 53 5.47 17.41 6.81
CA GLU A 53 4.32 18.22 7.18
C GLU A 53 3.01 17.41 7.07
N ARG A 54 2.87 16.60 6.02
CA ARG A 54 1.70 15.74 5.82
C ARG A 54 1.57 14.68 6.90
N LEU A 55 2.66 14.01 7.27
CA LEU A 55 2.66 13.01 8.36
C LEU A 55 2.20 13.60 9.67
N THR A 56 2.71 14.79 10.06
CA THR A 56 2.32 15.46 11.31
C THR A 56 0.86 15.91 11.35
N ARG A 57 0.24 16.12 10.20
CA ARG A 57 -1.18 16.46 10.09
C ARG A 57 -2.08 15.24 10.03
N LEU A 58 -1.58 14.12 9.50
CA LEU A 58 -2.32 12.90 9.26
C LEU A 58 -2.32 11.98 10.46
N LEU A 59 -1.21 11.89 11.18
CA LEU A 59 -0.97 10.93 12.25
C LEU A 59 -1.01 11.62 13.62
N SER A 60 -1.54 10.91 14.61
CA SER A 60 -1.36 11.29 16.02
C SER A 60 0.13 11.17 16.41
N SER A 61 0.51 11.71 17.56
CA SER A 61 1.90 11.64 18.03
C SER A 61 2.38 10.18 18.20
N ASP A 62 1.50 9.29 18.68
CA ASP A 62 1.82 7.88 18.85
C ASP A 62 1.96 7.15 17.50
N GLN A 63 1.03 7.38 16.57
CA GLN A 63 1.10 6.84 15.23
C GLN A 63 2.34 7.35 14.47
N LEU A 64 2.72 8.61 14.65
CA LEU A 64 3.92 9.17 14.03
C LEU A 64 5.18 8.50 14.58
N ARG A 65 5.26 8.27 15.90
CA ARG A 65 6.38 7.52 16.49
C ARG A 65 6.46 6.10 15.95
N GLY A 66 5.32 5.39 15.87
CA GLY A 66 5.25 4.06 15.28
C GLY A 66 5.69 4.03 13.82
N TRP A 67 5.22 5.02 13.02
CA TRP A 67 5.63 5.16 11.62
C TRP A 67 7.13 5.40 11.47
N LEU A 68 7.71 6.27 12.28
CA LEU A 68 9.15 6.57 12.26
C LEU A 68 9.97 5.32 12.64
N ALA A 69 9.56 4.59 13.68
CA ALA A 69 10.21 3.34 14.06
C ALA A 69 10.15 2.31 12.92
N ALA A 70 9.01 2.17 12.26
CA ALA A 70 8.85 1.28 11.11
C ALA A 70 9.65 1.72 9.88
N PHE A 71 9.81 3.04 9.66
CA PHE A 71 10.64 3.60 8.61
C PHE A 71 12.11 3.21 8.78
N GLU A 72 12.61 3.16 10.02
CA GLU A 72 13.98 2.78 10.37
C GLU A 72 14.20 1.27 10.42
N ALA A 73 13.14 0.50 10.63
CA ALA A 73 13.23 -0.95 10.80
C ALA A 73 13.68 -1.67 9.52
N MET A 74 14.42 -2.75 9.70
CA MET A 74 14.70 -3.76 8.67
C MET A 74 13.66 -4.87 8.79
N PRO A 75 12.60 -4.88 7.96
CA PRO A 75 11.56 -5.88 8.07
C PRO A 75 12.08 -7.27 7.70
N GLY A 76 11.62 -8.27 8.42
CA GLY A 76 11.81 -9.67 8.06
C GLY A 76 11.31 -9.97 6.65
N ALA A 77 11.73 -11.08 6.08
CA ALA A 77 11.21 -11.54 4.80
C ALA A 77 9.93 -12.34 5.02
N ALA A 78 8.79 -11.71 4.73
CA ALA A 78 7.50 -12.39 4.85
C ALA A 78 7.15 -13.14 3.55
N PHE A 79 6.45 -14.26 3.73
CA PHE A 79 6.01 -15.13 2.63
C PHE A 79 4.72 -15.88 3.00
N ARG A 80 4.10 -16.49 2.04
CA ARG A 80 3.05 -17.50 2.20
C ARG A 80 3.39 -18.75 1.42
N VAL A 81 2.94 -19.91 1.87
CA VAL A 81 3.03 -21.14 1.09
C VAL A 81 2.03 -21.06 -0.07
N ASN A 82 2.42 -21.58 -1.22
CA ASN A 82 1.58 -21.68 -2.39
C ASN A 82 0.85 -23.04 -2.39
N THR A 83 -0.33 -23.05 -1.83
CA THR A 83 -1.16 -24.26 -1.68
C THR A 83 -1.68 -24.85 -3.00
N LEU A 84 -1.44 -24.19 -4.14
CA LEU A 84 -1.75 -24.76 -5.45
C LEU A 84 -0.79 -25.88 -5.86
N VAL A 85 0.45 -25.84 -5.35
CA VAL A 85 1.53 -26.72 -5.82
C VAL A 85 2.35 -27.36 -4.69
N ALA A 86 2.07 -27.04 -3.44
CA ALA A 86 2.80 -27.59 -2.30
C ALA A 86 1.95 -27.66 -1.04
N GLU A 87 2.26 -28.67 -0.21
CA GLU A 87 1.77 -28.78 1.16
C GLU A 87 2.66 -27.95 2.10
N GLU A 88 2.05 -27.30 3.08
CA GLU A 88 2.73 -26.39 4.01
C GLU A 88 3.82 -27.14 4.81
N SER A 89 3.53 -28.34 5.30
CA SER A 89 4.47 -29.17 6.06
C SER A 89 5.76 -29.48 5.29
N ALA A 90 5.62 -29.85 4.00
CA ALA A 90 6.77 -30.17 3.15
C ALA A 90 7.66 -28.95 2.88
N VAL A 91 7.05 -27.78 2.68
CA VAL A 91 7.81 -26.53 2.50
C VAL A 91 8.58 -26.18 3.77
N PHE A 92 7.97 -26.31 4.96
CA PHE A 92 8.66 -26.00 6.22
C PHE A 92 9.77 -26.97 6.56
N GLU A 93 9.60 -28.26 6.25
CA GLU A 93 10.66 -29.24 6.44
C GLU A 93 11.90 -28.89 5.59
N GLU A 94 11.68 -28.50 4.32
CA GLU A 94 12.75 -28.04 3.44
C GLU A 94 13.41 -26.76 3.98
N LEU A 95 12.62 -25.73 4.37
CA LEU A 95 13.16 -24.49 4.90
C LEU A 95 14.03 -24.72 6.14
N ARG A 96 13.58 -25.58 7.07
CA ARG A 96 14.39 -25.95 8.25
C ARG A 96 15.67 -26.67 7.88
N SER A 97 15.63 -27.55 6.88
CA SER A 97 16.84 -28.23 6.37
C SER A 97 17.83 -27.24 5.77
N ASP A 98 17.35 -26.12 5.21
CA ASP A 98 18.14 -25.01 4.70
C ASP A 98 18.60 -24.04 5.82
N GLY A 99 18.33 -24.34 7.09
CA GLY A 99 18.68 -23.53 8.26
C GLY A 99 17.83 -22.28 8.40
N LEU A 100 16.61 -22.28 7.87
CA LEU A 100 15.62 -21.23 8.03
C LEU A 100 14.56 -21.67 9.05
N GLU A 101 14.25 -20.77 9.98
CA GLU A 101 13.21 -20.98 11.00
C GLU A 101 12.05 -20.02 10.71
N PRO A 102 11.01 -20.46 9.98
CA PRO A 102 9.83 -19.65 9.73
C PRO A 102 9.00 -19.44 10.99
N GLU A 103 8.66 -18.20 11.26
CA GLU A 103 7.76 -17.80 12.34
C GLU A 103 6.40 -17.40 11.76
N ARG A 104 5.32 -17.92 12.34
CA ARG A 104 3.97 -17.55 11.94
C ARG A 104 3.66 -16.13 12.41
N LEU A 105 3.11 -15.32 11.54
CA LEU A 105 2.59 -14.01 11.94
C LEU A 105 1.19 -14.14 12.51
N ASP A 106 0.83 -13.27 13.46
CA ASP A 106 -0.49 -13.28 14.09
C ASP A 106 -1.60 -13.13 13.05
N TRP A 107 -1.34 -12.30 12.03
CA TRP A 107 -2.27 -12.07 10.93
C TRP A 107 -1.57 -11.44 9.72
N PRO A 108 -1.96 -11.76 8.46
CA PRO A 108 -2.95 -12.77 8.04
C PRO A 108 -2.53 -14.20 8.36
N PRO A 109 -3.48 -15.13 8.51
CA PRO A 109 -3.21 -16.47 9.03
C PRO A 109 -2.28 -17.33 8.18
N GLU A 110 -2.13 -17.03 6.89
CA GLU A 110 -1.19 -17.68 5.97
C GLU A 110 0.18 -17.00 5.88
N ALA A 111 0.39 -15.94 6.66
CA ALA A 111 1.62 -15.18 6.63
C ALA A 111 2.67 -15.76 7.57
N TRP A 112 3.86 -15.96 7.03
CA TRP A 112 5.06 -16.43 7.73
C TRP A 112 6.20 -15.43 7.49
N SER A 113 7.17 -15.40 8.38
CA SER A 113 8.36 -14.57 8.21
C SER A 113 9.62 -15.30 8.63
N VAL A 114 10.74 -14.86 8.08
CA VAL A 114 12.08 -15.17 8.58
C VAL A 114 12.81 -13.86 8.87
N ASP A 115 13.84 -13.93 9.71
CA ASP A 115 14.68 -12.78 10.05
C ASP A 115 15.17 -12.03 8.79
N ALA A 116 15.32 -10.70 8.89
CA ALA A 116 15.74 -9.83 7.80
C ALA A 116 17.10 -10.26 7.19
N ALA A 117 18.05 -10.71 8.02
CA ALA A 117 19.35 -11.21 7.57
C ALA A 117 19.25 -12.49 6.73
N ARG A 118 18.14 -13.24 6.89
CA ARG A 118 17.87 -14.47 6.14
C ARG A 118 17.09 -14.25 4.84
N ARG A 119 16.72 -13.01 4.51
CA ARG A 119 15.94 -12.69 3.29
C ARG A 119 16.55 -13.27 2.02
N ARG A 120 17.87 -13.16 1.86
CA ARG A 120 18.56 -13.69 0.69
C ARG A 120 18.50 -15.21 0.65
N ALA A 121 18.77 -15.86 1.77
CA ALA A 121 18.68 -17.32 1.87
C ALA A 121 17.26 -17.82 1.50
N LEU A 122 16.19 -17.19 2.04
CA LEU A 122 14.81 -17.52 1.68
C LEU A 122 14.57 -17.38 0.17
N THR A 123 15.04 -16.29 -0.44
CA THR A 123 14.84 -16.04 -1.87
C THR A 123 15.50 -17.08 -2.75
N ASP A 124 16.65 -17.61 -2.31
CA ASP A 124 17.46 -18.57 -3.07
C ASP A 124 17.07 -20.03 -2.81
N THR A 125 16.11 -20.33 -1.89
CA THR A 125 15.60 -21.69 -1.66
C THR A 125 14.95 -22.29 -2.90
N ALA A 126 15.00 -23.63 -3.04
CA ALA A 126 14.29 -24.31 -4.11
C ALA A 126 12.77 -24.08 -4.04
N ALA A 127 12.21 -23.99 -2.82
CA ALA A 127 10.79 -23.68 -2.62
C ALA A 127 10.41 -22.30 -3.20
N ALA A 128 11.21 -21.26 -3.04
CA ALA A 128 10.99 -19.94 -3.60
C ALA A 128 11.18 -19.91 -5.12
N VAL A 129 12.27 -20.50 -5.62
CA VAL A 129 12.59 -20.55 -7.06
C VAL A 129 11.55 -21.32 -7.86
N GLN A 130 11.02 -22.42 -7.31
CA GLN A 130 9.99 -23.25 -7.94
C GLN A 130 8.55 -22.75 -7.72
N GLY A 131 8.36 -21.67 -6.95
CA GLY A 131 7.03 -21.10 -6.72
C GLY A 131 6.17 -21.87 -5.70
N ARG A 132 6.77 -22.76 -4.88
CA ARG A 132 6.10 -23.46 -3.79
C ARG A 132 5.84 -22.56 -2.57
N LEU A 133 6.58 -21.48 -2.45
CA LEU A 133 6.25 -20.34 -1.61
C LEU A 133 6.30 -19.04 -2.42
N TYR A 134 5.61 -18.00 -1.94
CA TYR A 134 5.60 -16.70 -2.57
C TYR A 134 5.94 -15.61 -1.54
N ILE A 135 7.04 -14.89 -1.80
CA ILE A 135 7.50 -13.79 -0.93
C ILE A 135 6.59 -12.59 -1.15
N GLN A 136 5.92 -12.15 -0.09
CA GLN A 136 4.92 -11.10 -0.13
C GLN A 136 4.83 -10.40 1.22
N SER A 137 4.67 -9.06 1.23
CA SER A 137 4.38 -8.32 2.46
C SER A 137 3.05 -8.77 3.06
N PRO A 138 2.95 -8.93 4.40
CA PRO A 138 1.70 -9.30 5.06
C PRO A 138 0.56 -8.34 4.74
N SER A 139 0.81 -7.02 4.71
CA SER A 139 -0.19 -6.03 4.31
C SER A 139 -0.74 -6.27 2.90
N SER A 140 0.09 -6.80 1.99
CA SER A 140 -0.32 -7.13 0.62
C SER A 140 -1.17 -8.41 0.52
N MET A 141 -1.22 -9.24 1.57
CA MET A 141 -2.09 -10.43 1.65
C MET A 141 -3.51 -10.06 2.11
N VAL A 142 -3.64 -9.02 2.95
CA VAL A 142 -4.91 -8.57 3.55
C VAL A 142 -6.04 -8.34 2.55
N PRO A 143 -5.84 -7.66 1.40
CA PRO A 143 -6.93 -7.40 0.45
C PRO A 143 -7.61 -8.67 -0.07
N VAL A 144 -6.87 -9.77 -0.21
CA VAL A 144 -7.44 -11.04 -0.66
C VAL A 144 -8.25 -11.71 0.44
N GLN A 145 -7.81 -11.58 1.71
CA GLN A 145 -8.61 -12.02 2.86
C GLN A 145 -9.92 -11.26 2.97
N VAL A 146 -9.87 -9.92 2.83
CA VAL A 146 -11.04 -9.04 2.88
C VAL A 146 -12.00 -9.30 1.72
N LEU A 147 -11.46 -9.57 0.53
CA LEU A 147 -12.25 -9.90 -0.66
C LEU A 147 -12.96 -11.25 -0.49
N ASP A 148 -12.34 -12.20 0.21
CA ASP A 148 -12.82 -13.55 0.50
C ASP A 148 -13.34 -14.28 -0.76
N PRO A 149 -12.47 -14.53 -1.77
CA PRO A 149 -12.86 -15.18 -3.02
C PRO A 149 -13.31 -16.62 -2.78
N GLN A 150 -14.37 -17.04 -3.48
CA GLN A 150 -14.90 -18.40 -3.35
C GLN A 150 -14.60 -19.22 -4.62
N PRO A 151 -14.36 -20.54 -4.49
CA PRO A 151 -14.25 -21.43 -5.64
C PRO A 151 -15.46 -21.30 -6.58
N GLY A 152 -15.21 -21.27 -7.89
CA GLY A 152 -16.24 -21.17 -8.92
C GLY A 152 -16.63 -19.73 -9.31
N GLU A 153 -16.20 -18.69 -8.55
CA GLU A 153 -16.48 -17.28 -8.88
C GLU A 153 -15.69 -16.79 -10.11
N GLU A 154 -16.20 -15.73 -10.75
CA GLU A 154 -15.50 -14.98 -11.78
C GLU A 154 -14.98 -13.66 -11.18
N ILE A 155 -13.65 -13.53 -11.06
CA ILE A 155 -12.97 -12.44 -10.36
C ILE A 155 -12.15 -11.60 -11.34
N LEU A 156 -12.10 -10.28 -11.11
CA LEU A 156 -11.24 -9.34 -11.83
C LEU A 156 -10.15 -8.80 -10.89
N ASP A 157 -8.89 -8.94 -11.30
CA ASP A 157 -7.74 -8.22 -10.72
C ASP A 157 -7.31 -7.12 -11.71
N LEU A 158 -7.66 -5.88 -11.39
CA LEU A 158 -7.64 -4.77 -12.35
C LEU A 158 -6.27 -4.08 -12.50
N ALA A 159 -5.29 -4.41 -11.64
CA ALA A 159 -3.91 -3.91 -11.70
C ALA A 159 -2.93 -4.99 -11.21
N ALA A 160 -2.94 -6.14 -11.86
CA ALA A 160 -2.51 -7.43 -11.33
C ALA A 160 -1.00 -7.62 -11.11
N ALA A 161 -0.14 -6.94 -11.91
CA ALA A 161 1.30 -7.21 -11.82
C ALA A 161 1.94 -6.70 -10.51
N PRO A 162 2.86 -7.48 -9.93
CA PRO A 162 3.57 -8.63 -10.50
C PRO A 162 2.88 -10.00 -10.33
N GLY A 163 1.66 -10.07 -9.74
CA GLY A 163 0.86 -11.29 -9.65
C GLY A 163 0.68 -11.87 -8.24
N GLY A 164 1.27 -11.27 -7.22
CA GLY A 164 1.20 -11.80 -5.85
C GLY A 164 -0.23 -11.94 -5.32
N LYS A 165 -1.08 -10.92 -5.54
CA LYS A 165 -2.50 -10.97 -5.16
C LYS A 165 -3.30 -11.88 -6.08
N THR A 166 -3.05 -11.86 -7.40
CA THR A 166 -3.67 -12.78 -8.37
C THR A 166 -3.42 -14.25 -8.03
N LEU A 167 -2.16 -14.59 -7.68
CA LEU A 167 -1.78 -15.93 -7.21
C LEU A 167 -2.48 -16.31 -5.89
N HIS A 168 -2.65 -15.33 -5.00
CA HIS A 168 -3.33 -15.55 -3.74
C HIS A 168 -4.84 -15.79 -3.96
N LEU A 169 -5.47 -15.04 -4.88
CA LEU A 169 -6.85 -15.30 -5.33
C LEU A 169 -6.98 -16.72 -5.87
N ALA A 170 -6.12 -17.14 -6.81
CA ALA A 170 -6.15 -18.48 -7.38
C ALA A 170 -5.98 -19.58 -6.33
N ALA A 171 -5.10 -19.39 -5.34
CA ALA A 171 -4.90 -20.32 -4.25
C ALA A 171 -6.15 -20.44 -3.35
N ARG A 172 -6.78 -19.32 -2.97
CA ARG A 172 -8.02 -19.29 -2.19
C ARG A 172 -9.17 -19.94 -2.94
N MET A 173 -9.23 -19.75 -4.25
CA MET A 173 -10.20 -20.38 -5.15
C MET A 173 -9.85 -21.83 -5.51
N ARG A 174 -8.73 -22.39 -5.09
CA ARG A 174 -8.27 -23.76 -5.41
C ARG A 174 -8.18 -24.05 -6.91
N ASN A 175 -7.85 -23.03 -7.71
CA ASN A 175 -7.92 -23.10 -9.18
C ASN A 175 -9.32 -23.47 -9.72
N GLU A 176 -10.40 -23.14 -9.02
CA GLU A 176 -11.79 -23.33 -9.46
C GLU A 176 -12.45 -21.99 -9.75
N GLY A 177 -13.01 -21.81 -10.96
CA GLY A 177 -13.59 -20.56 -11.42
C GLY A 177 -12.74 -19.85 -12.47
N ARG A 178 -12.73 -18.52 -12.47
CA ARG A 178 -11.97 -17.72 -13.45
C ARG A 178 -11.46 -16.42 -12.86
N ILE A 179 -10.23 -16.03 -13.20
CA ILE A 179 -9.66 -14.73 -12.84
C ILE A 179 -9.23 -14.00 -14.11
N GLY A 180 -9.78 -12.79 -14.33
CA GLY A 180 -9.27 -11.86 -15.33
C GLY A 180 -8.21 -10.94 -14.70
N ALA A 181 -6.95 -11.05 -15.14
CA ALA A 181 -5.83 -10.26 -14.61
C ALA A 181 -5.37 -9.22 -15.64
N VAL A 182 -5.45 -7.92 -15.30
CA VAL A 182 -5.19 -6.81 -16.22
C VAL A 182 -3.94 -6.05 -15.81
N GLU A 183 -3.05 -5.78 -16.77
CA GLU A 183 -1.84 -4.97 -16.57
C GLU A 183 -1.49 -4.20 -17.84
N PRO A 184 -1.41 -2.85 -17.82
CA PRO A 184 -1.13 -2.06 -19.02
C PRO A 184 0.34 -2.00 -19.43
N VAL A 185 1.28 -2.27 -18.53
CA VAL A 185 2.72 -2.11 -18.78
C VAL A 185 3.33 -3.43 -19.23
N LYS A 186 3.79 -3.50 -20.48
CA LYS A 186 4.30 -4.73 -21.13
C LYS A 186 5.34 -5.48 -20.30
N GLY A 187 6.32 -4.80 -19.72
CA GLY A 187 7.35 -5.46 -18.89
C GLY A 187 6.79 -6.08 -17.62
N ARG A 188 5.84 -5.39 -16.95
CA ARG A 188 5.13 -5.89 -15.77
C ARG A 188 4.18 -7.04 -16.13
N PHE A 189 3.49 -6.93 -17.27
CA PHE A 189 2.63 -7.99 -17.80
C PHE A 189 3.39 -9.31 -18.05
N HIS A 190 4.58 -9.25 -18.64
CA HIS A 190 5.39 -10.46 -18.82
C HIS A 190 5.89 -11.05 -17.50
N ARG A 191 6.15 -10.20 -16.50
CA ARG A 191 6.49 -10.67 -15.14
C ARG A 191 5.30 -11.34 -14.47
N LEU A 192 4.11 -10.76 -14.60
CA LEU A 192 2.85 -11.37 -14.13
C LEU A 192 2.69 -12.78 -14.70
N ARG A 193 2.74 -12.94 -16.01
CA ARG A 193 2.61 -14.24 -16.66
C ARG A 193 3.60 -15.28 -16.15
N ARG A 194 4.91 -14.92 -16.12
CA ARG A 194 5.94 -15.84 -15.61
C ARG A 194 5.70 -16.26 -14.17
N ASN A 195 5.21 -15.35 -13.32
CA ASN A 195 4.89 -15.70 -11.93
C ASN A 195 3.68 -16.64 -11.85
N LEU A 196 2.63 -16.41 -12.63
CA LEU A 196 1.44 -17.25 -12.68
C LEU A 196 1.78 -18.66 -13.17
N ASP A 197 2.53 -18.76 -14.28
CA ASP A 197 2.96 -20.02 -14.86
C ASP A 197 3.81 -20.83 -13.87
N ARG A 198 4.81 -20.17 -13.24
CA ARG A 198 5.71 -20.80 -12.26
C ARG A 198 4.97 -21.32 -11.03
N CYS A 199 3.93 -20.63 -10.60
CA CYS A 199 3.19 -20.94 -9.38
C CYS A 199 1.92 -21.76 -9.61
N GLY A 200 1.65 -22.23 -10.83
CA GLY A 200 0.56 -23.15 -11.13
C GLY A 200 -0.85 -22.55 -11.06
N ALA A 201 -1.00 -21.24 -11.29
CA ALA A 201 -2.31 -20.57 -11.32
C ALA A 201 -2.97 -20.79 -12.70
N THR A 202 -3.80 -21.81 -12.85
CA THR A 202 -4.36 -22.26 -14.14
C THR A 202 -5.65 -21.55 -14.54
N ILE A 203 -6.36 -20.89 -13.61
CA ILE A 203 -7.65 -20.21 -13.85
C ILE A 203 -7.52 -18.76 -14.26
N VAL A 204 -6.28 -18.28 -14.55
CA VAL A 204 -6.00 -16.87 -14.76
C VAL A 204 -5.82 -16.54 -16.24
N ASP A 205 -6.74 -15.74 -16.79
CA ASP A 205 -6.59 -15.12 -18.11
C ASP A 205 -5.91 -13.75 -17.94
N THR A 206 -4.82 -13.51 -18.65
CA THR A 206 -4.05 -12.25 -18.54
C THR A 206 -4.30 -11.33 -19.73
N TYR A 207 -4.49 -10.03 -19.47
CA TYR A 207 -4.80 -9.01 -20.48
C TYR A 207 -3.81 -7.85 -20.40
N LEU A 208 -3.09 -7.62 -21.49
CA LEU A 208 -2.27 -6.41 -21.68
C LEU A 208 -3.18 -5.26 -22.09
N ALA A 209 -3.78 -4.57 -21.14
CA ALA A 209 -4.81 -3.57 -21.40
C ALA A 209 -4.86 -2.49 -20.31
N ASP A 210 -5.46 -1.34 -20.61
CA ASP A 210 -5.78 -0.31 -19.62
C ASP A 210 -7.02 -0.72 -18.82
N GLY A 211 -6.84 -0.95 -17.51
CA GLY A 211 -7.90 -1.28 -16.57
C GLY A 211 -9.03 -0.25 -16.52
N ALA A 212 -8.76 1.01 -16.80
CA ALA A 212 -9.77 2.07 -16.81
C ALA A 212 -10.86 1.88 -17.90
N ALA A 213 -10.62 1.03 -18.89
CA ALA A 213 -11.56 0.74 -19.96
C ALA A 213 -12.38 -0.54 -19.75
N VAL A 214 -12.02 -1.37 -18.77
CA VAL A 214 -12.59 -2.73 -18.61
C VAL A 214 -14.08 -2.67 -18.27
N GLY A 215 -14.50 -1.84 -17.31
CA GLY A 215 -15.90 -1.76 -16.89
C GLY A 215 -16.88 -1.41 -18.01
N ARG A 216 -16.45 -0.60 -19.00
CA ARG A 216 -17.26 -0.29 -20.19
C ARG A 216 -17.31 -1.43 -21.19
N LYS A 217 -16.26 -2.28 -21.25
CA LYS A 217 -16.16 -3.40 -22.19
C LYS A 217 -16.89 -4.63 -21.70
N VAL A 218 -16.86 -4.87 -20.39
CA VAL A 218 -17.46 -6.04 -19.75
C VAL A 218 -18.20 -5.64 -18.48
N PRO A 219 -19.30 -4.86 -18.64
CA PRO A 219 -20.07 -4.38 -17.48
C PRO A 219 -20.74 -5.54 -16.76
N GLU A 220 -20.87 -5.42 -15.43
CA GLU A 220 -21.61 -6.33 -14.55
C GLU A 220 -21.29 -7.82 -14.72
N ARG A 221 -20.01 -8.10 -14.94
CA ARG A 221 -19.56 -9.46 -15.24
C ARG A 221 -19.03 -10.22 -14.04
N PHE A 222 -18.31 -9.54 -13.13
CA PHE A 222 -17.51 -10.18 -12.10
C PHE A 222 -18.24 -10.23 -10.76
N ASP A 223 -18.11 -11.38 -10.07
CA ASP A 223 -18.65 -11.57 -8.73
C ASP A 223 -17.86 -10.74 -7.71
N ARG A 224 -16.55 -10.65 -7.93
CA ARG A 224 -15.64 -9.83 -7.12
C ARG A 224 -14.63 -9.10 -7.99
N VAL A 225 -14.22 -7.94 -7.50
CA VAL A 225 -13.15 -7.15 -8.13
C VAL A 225 -12.10 -6.80 -7.08
N LEU A 226 -10.83 -7.03 -7.40
CA LEU A 226 -9.69 -6.53 -6.65
C LEU A 226 -9.07 -5.36 -7.42
N LEU A 227 -8.86 -4.25 -6.74
CA LEU A 227 -8.12 -3.12 -7.26
C LEU A 227 -7.00 -2.74 -6.27
N ASP A 228 -5.84 -3.40 -6.42
CA ASP A 228 -4.59 -2.94 -5.81
C ASP A 228 -4.05 -1.78 -6.63
N ALA A 229 -4.50 -0.58 -6.30
CA ALA A 229 -4.35 0.56 -7.18
C ALA A 229 -2.91 1.08 -7.23
N PRO A 230 -2.37 1.41 -8.43
CA PRO A 230 -1.07 2.06 -8.52
C PRO A 230 -1.09 3.38 -7.74
N CYS A 231 -0.14 3.56 -6.82
CA CYS A 231 -0.15 4.65 -5.84
C CYS A 231 1.23 5.28 -5.65
N SER A 232 1.33 6.28 -4.77
CA SER A 232 2.59 6.96 -4.40
C SER A 232 3.49 6.14 -3.47
N SER A 233 3.00 5.00 -2.95
CA SER A 233 3.74 4.01 -2.16
C SER A 233 4.33 4.52 -0.83
N GLU A 234 3.75 5.54 -0.20
CA GLU A 234 4.24 6.16 1.04
C GLU A 234 4.37 5.18 2.21
N GLY A 235 3.52 4.14 2.25
CA GLY A 235 3.57 3.10 3.27
C GLY A 235 4.76 2.14 3.16
N ARG A 236 5.53 2.25 2.07
CA ARG A 236 6.70 1.41 1.78
C ARG A 236 8.03 2.13 1.94
N PHE A 237 8.02 3.38 2.37
CA PHE A 237 9.24 4.14 2.57
C PHE A 237 10.11 3.51 3.66
N ARG A 238 11.43 3.46 3.43
CA ARG A 238 12.42 2.89 4.35
C ARG A 238 13.67 3.77 4.38
N ALA A 239 14.22 3.98 5.58
CA ALA A 239 15.41 4.79 5.79
C ALA A 239 16.64 4.23 5.08
N HIS A 240 16.74 2.91 5.00
CA HIS A 240 17.86 2.19 4.36
C HIS A 240 17.65 1.95 2.84
N ASP A 241 16.53 2.41 2.27
CA ASP A 241 16.22 2.34 0.83
C ASP A 241 15.83 3.72 0.29
N PRO A 242 16.81 4.58 -0.04
CA PRO A 242 16.56 5.91 -0.57
C PRO A 242 15.76 5.91 -1.87
N GLU A 243 15.81 4.84 -2.66
CA GLU A 243 15.04 4.70 -3.90
C GLU A 243 13.54 4.64 -3.62
N SER A 244 13.14 4.18 -2.43
CA SER A 244 11.73 4.14 -2.03
C SER A 244 11.06 5.52 -2.01
N LEU A 245 11.85 6.60 -1.81
CA LEU A 245 11.40 7.99 -1.77
C LEU A 245 11.69 8.77 -3.06
N ALA A 246 12.58 8.27 -3.93
CA ALA A 246 13.18 9.02 -5.03
C ALA A 246 12.17 9.66 -6.00
N TYR A 247 11.02 9.05 -6.18
CA TYR A 247 9.98 9.50 -7.12
C TYR A 247 8.78 10.15 -6.45
N TRP A 248 8.80 10.32 -5.13
CA TRP A 248 7.69 10.91 -4.41
C TRP A 248 7.61 12.43 -4.60
N SER A 249 6.40 12.93 -4.80
CA SER A 249 6.07 14.36 -4.79
C SER A 249 4.56 14.54 -4.67
N LEU A 250 4.10 15.70 -4.23
CA LEU A 250 2.68 16.07 -4.25
C LEU A 250 2.07 16.01 -5.67
N LYS A 251 2.88 16.29 -6.70
CA LYS A 251 2.48 16.12 -8.10
C LYS A 251 2.19 14.64 -8.41
N LYS A 252 3.05 13.74 -7.92
CA LYS A 252 2.87 12.29 -8.08
C LYS A 252 1.62 11.78 -7.38
N VAL A 253 1.36 12.18 -6.14
CA VAL A 253 0.13 11.88 -5.39
C VAL A 253 -1.11 12.27 -6.22
N ARG A 254 -1.15 13.50 -6.75
CA ARG A 254 -2.27 13.97 -7.58
C ARG A 254 -2.40 13.21 -8.91
N GLU A 255 -1.30 12.80 -9.51
CA GLU A 255 -1.29 11.97 -10.73
C GLU A 255 -1.89 10.59 -10.44
N MET A 256 -1.45 9.94 -9.35
CA MET A 256 -1.97 8.62 -8.97
C MET A 256 -3.45 8.70 -8.63
N ALA A 257 -3.89 9.66 -7.84
CA ALA A 257 -5.30 9.87 -7.52
C ALA A 257 -6.19 10.01 -8.77
N ARG A 258 -5.70 10.66 -9.85
CA ARG A 258 -6.45 10.74 -11.12
C ARG A 258 -6.55 9.40 -11.85
N LYS A 259 -5.50 8.58 -11.82
CA LYS A 259 -5.50 7.23 -12.39
C LYS A 259 -6.43 6.31 -11.59
N GLN A 260 -6.32 6.37 -10.28
CA GLN A 260 -7.14 5.57 -9.36
C GLN A 260 -8.63 5.82 -9.53
N ARG A 261 -9.07 7.08 -9.67
CA ARG A 261 -10.48 7.40 -9.94
C ARG A 261 -11.01 6.70 -11.19
N LYS A 262 -10.22 6.66 -12.27
CA LYS A 262 -10.62 5.98 -13.51
C LYS A 262 -10.71 4.47 -13.32
N LEU A 263 -9.71 3.87 -12.65
CA LEU A 263 -9.67 2.45 -12.36
C LEU A 263 -10.82 2.04 -11.42
N ALA A 264 -11.05 2.80 -10.34
CA ALA A 264 -12.10 2.53 -9.37
C ALA A 264 -13.51 2.63 -9.99
N ASN A 265 -13.76 3.62 -10.86
CA ASN A 265 -15.00 3.69 -11.63
C ASN A 265 -15.18 2.47 -12.54
N SER A 266 -14.12 2.05 -13.23
CA SER A 266 -14.12 0.85 -14.08
C SER A 266 -14.39 -0.42 -13.26
N ALA A 267 -13.82 -0.53 -12.07
CA ALA A 267 -14.03 -1.64 -11.14
C ALA A 267 -15.51 -1.77 -10.75
N VAL A 268 -16.16 -0.67 -10.34
CA VAL A 268 -17.59 -0.68 -9.97
C VAL A 268 -18.48 -1.04 -11.16
N GLN A 269 -18.18 -0.53 -12.36
CA GLN A 269 -18.94 -0.87 -13.57
C GLN A 269 -18.79 -2.35 -13.96
N ALA A 270 -17.61 -2.94 -13.78
CA ALA A 270 -17.35 -4.36 -14.08
C ALA A 270 -18.00 -5.32 -13.08
N LEU A 271 -18.34 -4.84 -11.88
CA LEU A 271 -18.87 -5.63 -10.78
C LEU A 271 -20.36 -5.91 -10.97
N LYS A 272 -20.79 -7.16 -10.76
CA LYS A 272 -22.22 -7.54 -10.70
C LYS A 272 -22.94 -6.82 -9.55
N THR A 273 -24.24 -6.67 -9.67
CA THR A 273 -25.10 -6.33 -8.52
C THR A 273 -24.99 -7.44 -7.47
N GLY A 274 -24.83 -7.07 -6.19
CA GLY A 274 -24.51 -7.98 -5.09
C GLY A 274 -23.03 -8.30 -4.94
N GLY A 275 -22.20 -7.95 -5.93
CA GLY A 275 -20.77 -8.22 -5.92
C GLY A 275 -19.96 -7.34 -4.95
N VAL A 276 -18.72 -7.74 -4.69
CA VAL A 276 -17.79 -7.07 -3.77
C VAL A 276 -16.57 -6.52 -4.51
N LEU A 277 -16.25 -5.25 -4.28
CA LEU A 277 -15.01 -4.62 -4.67
C LEU A 277 -14.12 -4.41 -3.44
N VAL A 278 -12.89 -4.86 -3.49
CA VAL A 278 -11.84 -4.41 -2.57
C VAL A 278 -10.89 -3.46 -3.29
N TYR A 279 -10.89 -2.22 -2.82
CA TYR A 279 -9.94 -1.18 -3.21
C TYR A 279 -8.83 -1.10 -2.17
N CYS A 280 -7.58 -1.07 -2.59
CA CYS A 280 -6.47 -0.92 -1.67
C CYS A 280 -5.29 -0.18 -2.29
N THR A 281 -4.45 0.39 -1.42
CA THR A 281 -3.20 1.07 -1.76
C THR A 281 -2.15 0.85 -0.67
N CYS A 282 -0.87 0.94 -1.04
CA CYS A 282 0.24 1.02 -0.08
C CYS A 282 0.68 2.49 0.14
N THR A 283 -0.26 3.45 0.19
CA THR A 283 0.03 4.86 0.48
C THR A 283 -0.78 5.36 1.67
N LEU A 284 -0.28 6.41 2.32
CA LEU A 284 -0.98 7.11 3.40
C LEU A 284 -1.81 8.29 2.89
N ALA A 285 -1.63 8.72 1.64
CA ALA A 285 -2.22 9.91 1.06
C ALA A 285 -3.75 9.84 1.00
N PRO A 286 -4.50 10.73 1.71
CA PRO A 286 -5.96 10.73 1.66
C PRO A 286 -6.54 11.01 0.28
N GLU A 287 -5.80 11.71 -0.58
CA GLU A 287 -6.18 11.97 -1.98
C GLU A 287 -6.27 10.70 -2.82
N GLU A 288 -5.49 9.68 -2.44
CA GLU A 288 -5.42 8.37 -3.09
C GLU A 288 -6.28 7.31 -2.40
N ASN A 289 -6.77 7.61 -1.23
CA ASN A 289 -7.52 6.72 -0.33
C ASN A 289 -8.97 7.20 -0.16
N GLU A 290 -9.26 7.90 0.91
CA GLU A 290 -10.61 8.35 1.26
C GLU A 290 -11.27 9.18 0.17
N ALA A 291 -10.52 10.05 -0.49
CA ALA A 291 -11.05 10.88 -1.57
C ALA A 291 -11.48 10.06 -2.80
N ILE A 292 -10.90 8.88 -3.01
CA ILE A 292 -11.33 7.96 -4.07
C ILE A 292 -12.65 7.31 -3.68
N ILE A 293 -12.76 6.80 -2.45
CA ILE A 293 -13.97 6.14 -1.97
C ILE A 293 -15.14 7.13 -1.88
N ASP A 294 -14.93 8.31 -1.29
CA ASP A 294 -15.93 9.40 -1.27
C ASP A 294 -16.40 9.79 -2.67
N GLY A 295 -15.46 9.85 -3.64
CA GLY A 295 -15.80 10.10 -5.04
C GLY A 295 -16.65 9.01 -5.69
N LEU A 296 -16.42 7.73 -5.33
CA LEU A 296 -17.28 6.62 -5.78
C LEU A 296 -18.69 6.70 -5.17
N LEU A 297 -18.78 6.93 -3.86
CA LEU A 297 -20.07 7.07 -3.17
C LEU A 297 -20.89 8.24 -3.74
N LYS A 298 -20.26 9.39 -3.98
CA LYS A 298 -20.93 10.54 -4.63
C LYS A 298 -21.40 10.24 -6.05
N ARG A 299 -20.65 9.44 -6.80
CA ARG A 299 -20.96 9.12 -8.19
C ARG A 299 -22.08 8.09 -8.32
N PHE A 300 -22.06 7.04 -7.50
CA PHE A 300 -22.93 5.88 -7.64
C PHE A 300 -24.11 5.91 -6.63
N GLY A 301 -24.08 6.83 -5.65
CA GLY A 301 -25.15 6.98 -4.66
C GLY A 301 -25.50 5.66 -3.98
N ASP A 302 -26.78 5.40 -3.83
CA ASP A 302 -27.30 4.19 -3.16
C ASP A 302 -26.98 2.87 -3.87
N ALA A 303 -26.43 2.93 -5.09
CA ALA A 303 -26.02 1.74 -5.81
C ALA A 303 -24.68 1.16 -5.28
N LEU A 304 -23.97 1.88 -4.41
CA LEU A 304 -22.67 1.45 -3.86
C LEU A 304 -22.55 1.81 -2.39
N GLY A 305 -22.23 0.86 -1.53
CA GLY A 305 -21.98 1.08 -0.11
C GLY A 305 -20.61 0.59 0.33
N VAL A 306 -20.06 1.19 1.39
CA VAL A 306 -18.88 0.67 2.08
C VAL A 306 -19.33 -0.35 3.12
N GLU A 307 -18.69 -1.51 3.18
CA GLU A 307 -18.90 -2.51 4.23
C GLU A 307 -17.82 -2.39 5.30
N PRO A 308 -18.20 -2.39 6.59
CA PRO A 308 -17.22 -2.41 7.67
C PRO A 308 -16.40 -3.70 7.60
N MET A 309 -15.16 -3.61 8.08
CA MET A 309 -14.22 -4.74 8.12
C MET A 309 -13.73 -4.92 9.54
N ASP A 310 -13.80 -6.16 10.04
CA ASP A 310 -13.11 -6.55 11.25
C ASP A 310 -11.71 -7.08 10.89
N LEU A 311 -10.70 -6.25 11.13
CA LEU A 311 -9.31 -6.61 10.88
C LEU A 311 -8.65 -6.89 12.25
N PRO A 312 -8.24 -8.13 12.52
CA PRO A 312 -7.66 -8.50 13.81
C PRO A 312 -6.20 -8.03 13.91
N VAL A 313 -5.98 -6.73 13.78
CA VAL A 313 -4.67 -6.07 13.92
C VAL A 313 -4.81 -4.80 14.74
N ASP A 314 -4.05 -4.70 15.81
CA ASP A 314 -4.08 -3.58 16.75
C ASP A 314 -3.70 -2.24 16.09
N HIS A 315 -3.04 -2.30 14.94
CA HIS A 315 -2.58 -1.13 14.19
C HIS A 315 -3.54 -0.68 13.09
N ALA A 316 -4.72 -1.28 12.98
CA ALA A 316 -5.76 -0.82 12.07
C ALA A 316 -6.56 0.32 12.71
N THR A 317 -6.75 1.39 11.94
CA THR A 317 -7.59 2.53 12.33
C THR A 317 -8.62 2.80 11.25
N ALA A 318 -9.72 3.45 11.64
CA ALA A 318 -10.76 3.88 10.70
C ALA A 318 -10.22 4.84 9.63
N GLY A 319 -10.89 4.91 8.50
CA GLY A 319 -10.67 5.96 7.50
C GLY A 319 -10.91 7.34 8.10
N ILE A 320 -10.20 8.35 7.61
CA ILE A 320 -10.33 9.73 8.12
C ILE A 320 -11.54 10.43 7.50
N GLY A 321 -12.27 11.20 8.32
CA GLY A 321 -13.45 11.94 7.87
C GLY A 321 -13.14 13.29 7.20
N THR A 322 -11.92 13.83 7.37
CA THR A 322 -11.57 15.16 6.85
C THR A 322 -10.11 15.24 6.43
N TRP A 323 -9.81 15.94 5.34
CA TRP A 323 -8.45 16.27 4.92
C TRP A 323 -8.39 17.63 4.23
N GLY A 324 -7.60 18.54 4.78
CA GLY A 324 -7.53 19.91 4.30
C GLY A 324 -8.89 20.61 4.42
N LYS A 325 -9.49 20.97 3.30
CA LYS A 325 -10.83 21.60 3.23
C LYS A 325 -11.95 20.60 2.87
N HIS A 326 -11.59 19.32 2.69
CA HIS A 326 -12.54 18.30 2.27
C HIS A 326 -13.09 17.55 3.47
N THR A 327 -14.40 17.41 3.52
CA THR A 327 -15.12 16.49 4.42
C THR A 327 -15.66 15.36 3.56
N TYR A 328 -15.37 14.14 3.97
CA TYR A 328 -15.80 12.92 3.29
C TYR A 328 -17.11 12.40 3.87
N ALA A 329 -17.80 11.54 3.13
CA ALA A 329 -19.00 10.85 3.61
C ALA A 329 -18.67 10.01 4.87
N ASP A 330 -19.60 9.91 5.81
CA ASP A 330 -19.39 9.19 7.07
C ASP A 330 -19.03 7.71 6.85
N ALA A 331 -19.61 7.07 5.82
CA ALA A 331 -19.28 5.69 5.44
C ALA A 331 -17.80 5.46 5.08
N VAL A 332 -17.02 6.51 4.80
CA VAL A 332 -15.57 6.39 4.57
C VAL A 332 -14.83 5.98 5.85
N ARG A 333 -15.42 6.19 7.03
CA ARG A 333 -14.86 5.73 8.32
C ARG A 333 -14.85 4.20 8.45
N ASP A 334 -15.66 3.49 7.69
CA ASP A 334 -15.67 2.03 7.61
C ASP A 334 -14.50 1.45 6.79
N CYS A 335 -13.74 2.31 6.10
CA CYS A 335 -12.45 1.92 5.52
C CYS A 335 -11.41 1.73 6.62
N ALA A 336 -10.36 0.95 6.32
CA ALA A 336 -9.29 0.69 7.26
C ALA A 336 -7.95 1.27 6.78
N ARG A 337 -7.18 1.83 7.72
CA ARG A 337 -5.79 2.23 7.58
C ARG A 337 -4.93 1.35 8.46
N ILE A 338 -4.07 0.53 7.87
CA ILE A 338 -3.08 -0.26 8.59
C ILE A 338 -1.83 0.61 8.73
N GLN A 339 -1.42 0.88 9.96
CA GLN A 339 -0.17 1.59 10.24
C GLN A 339 1.01 0.62 10.07
N PRO A 340 2.16 1.09 9.55
CA PRO A 340 3.35 0.24 9.48
C PRO A 340 3.88 -0.06 10.89
N ASP A 341 4.40 -1.28 11.09
CA ASP A 341 4.88 -1.76 12.40
C ASP A 341 6.28 -2.44 12.34
N GLY A 342 7.02 -2.25 11.26
CA GLY A 342 8.32 -2.93 11.06
C GLY A 342 8.20 -4.32 10.42
N VAL A 343 7.02 -4.95 10.43
CA VAL A 343 6.70 -6.20 9.71
C VAL A 343 5.77 -5.91 8.55
N ARG A 344 4.73 -5.09 8.82
CA ARG A 344 3.71 -4.67 7.87
C ARG A 344 4.06 -3.32 7.26
N GLU A 345 3.73 -3.16 5.99
CA GLU A 345 3.76 -1.86 5.31
C GLU A 345 2.52 -1.05 5.68
N GLY A 346 2.62 0.29 5.60
CA GLY A 346 1.44 1.14 5.69
C GLY A 346 0.47 0.84 4.53
N PHE A 347 -0.82 0.67 4.83
CA PHE A 347 -1.80 0.21 3.84
C PHE A 347 -3.16 0.84 4.07
N PHE A 348 -3.93 1.01 2.99
CA PHE A 348 -5.34 1.42 3.05
C PHE A 348 -6.20 0.38 2.35
N ILE A 349 -7.37 0.08 2.92
CA ILE A 349 -8.32 -0.90 2.38
C ILE A 349 -9.73 -0.37 2.53
N ALA A 350 -10.53 -0.51 1.46
CA ALA A 350 -11.97 -0.29 1.48
C ALA A 350 -12.67 -1.50 0.84
N LYS A 351 -13.67 -2.03 1.52
CA LYS A 351 -14.57 -3.07 1.02
C LYS A 351 -15.89 -2.42 0.63
N LEU A 352 -16.28 -2.58 -0.62
CA LEU A 352 -17.50 -1.97 -1.15
C LEU A 352 -18.42 -3.05 -1.73
N ARG A 353 -19.73 -2.88 -1.52
CA ARG A 353 -20.76 -3.73 -2.12
C ARG A 353 -21.59 -2.94 -3.10
N LYS A 354 -21.85 -3.55 -4.26
CA LYS A 354 -22.74 -2.99 -5.26
C LYS A 354 -24.18 -3.46 -5.00
N HIS A 355 -25.09 -2.53 -4.75
CA HIS A 355 -26.49 -2.81 -4.39
C HIS A 355 -27.45 -2.78 -5.59
N ALA A 356 -27.11 -2.01 -6.63
CA ALA A 356 -27.96 -1.85 -7.82
C ALA A 356 -27.10 -1.74 -9.09
N PRO A 357 -27.68 -1.98 -10.28
CA PRO A 357 -26.99 -1.77 -11.54
C PRO A 357 -26.48 -0.33 -11.65
N THR A 358 -25.26 -0.20 -12.19
CA THR A 358 -24.70 1.11 -12.51
C THR A 358 -24.71 1.29 -14.02
N ALA A 359 -25.45 2.28 -14.49
CA ALA A 359 -25.47 2.60 -15.92
C ALA A 359 -24.02 2.82 -16.43
N PRO A 360 -23.72 2.40 -17.67
CA PRO A 360 -22.39 2.54 -18.26
C PRO A 360 -21.98 4.01 -18.46
#